data_1eae3de87345f686de1362dedcae03b9
#
_entry.id   1eae3de87345f686de1362dedcae03b9
#
_cell.length_a   1.000
_cell.length_b   1.000
_cell.length_c   1.000
_cell.angle_alpha   90.00
_cell.angle_beta   90.00
_cell.angle_gamma   90.00
#
_symmetry.space_group_name_H-M   'P 1'
#
loop_
_entity.id
_entity.type
_entity.pdbx_description
1 polymer ?
#
loop_
_entity_poly.entity_id
_entity_poly.type
_entity_poly.pdbx_seq_one_letter_code
_entity_poly.pdbx_strand_id
1 'polypeptide(L)'
;MKFELRPARPADVEAIMQVMTDAMANLQHPEWFVPDDAVYMAEHISGPKGFCLVAEEKTTGALAAYFTVKLAGTAPDALGWQLGMSEEELNTTAQMDSCCVAPPYQGNGLEGKLLMMAEDTLRGSRYCHLLATVHPDNAASLYTGLHRGYTIAANHV
;
A
#
# COMPACT_ATOMS: atom_id res chain seq x y z
N MET A 1 -19.70 8.38 8.60
CA MET A 1 -19.56 7.07 7.94
C MET A 1 -18.70 6.14 8.79
N LYS A 2 -19.07 4.88 8.82
CA LYS A 2 -18.31 3.85 9.53
C LYS A 2 -17.68 2.89 8.55
N PHE A 3 -16.44 2.49 8.83
CA PHE A 3 -15.67 1.58 7.97
C PHE A 3 -15.22 0.37 8.75
N GLU A 4 -15.19 -0.76 8.08
CA GLU A 4 -14.55 -1.98 8.56
C GLU A 4 -13.26 -2.18 7.78
N LEU A 5 -12.14 -2.24 8.50
CA LEU A 5 -10.85 -2.57 7.91
C LEU A 5 -10.62 -4.06 8.05
N ARG A 6 -10.30 -4.72 6.95
CA ARG A 6 -10.14 -6.17 6.91
C ARG A 6 -9.14 -6.59 5.84
N PRO A 7 -8.62 -7.82 5.92
CA PRO A 7 -7.89 -8.40 4.79
C PRO A 7 -8.78 -8.50 3.55
N ALA A 8 -8.18 -8.26 2.39
CA ALA A 8 -8.87 -8.47 1.12
C ALA A 8 -9.04 -9.97 0.85
N ARG A 9 -10.09 -10.29 0.09
CA ARG A 9 -10.41 -11.64 -0.38
C ARG A 9 -10.31 -11.68 -1.89
N PRO A 10 -10.15 -12.86 -2.50
CA PRO A 10 -10.13 -12.95 -3.97
C PRO A 10 -11.33 -12.30 -4.66
N ALA A 11 -12.51 -12.37 -4.05
CA ALA A 11 -13.71 -11.73 -4.58
C ALA A 11 -13.65 -10.19 -4.58
N ASP A 12 -12.70 -9.59 -3.86
CA ASP A 12 -12.57 -8.12 -3.80
C ASP A 12 -11.77 -7.53 -4.97
N VAL A 13 -11.10 -8.34 -5.79
CA VAL A 13 -10.18 -7.84 -6.82
C VAL A 13 -10.86 -6.86 -7.77
N GLU A 14 -12.05 -7.18 -8.26
CA GLU A 14 -12.78 -6.30 -9.16
C GLU A 14 -13.10 -4.95 -8.52
N ALA A 15 -13.58 -4.96 -7.27
CA ALA A 15 -13.88 -3.74 -6.53
C ALA A 15 -12.62 -2.93 -6.23
N ILE A 16 -11.51 -3.58 -5.92
CA ILE A 16 -10.21 -2.93 -5.72
C ILE A 16 -9.77 -2.22 -7.00
N MET A 17 -9.88 -2.89 -8.16
CA MET A 17 -9.54 -2.30 -9.44
C MET A 17 -10.42 -1.09 -9.75
N GLN A 18 -11.69 -1.12 -9.37
CA GLN A 18 -12.59 0.02 -9.53
C GLN A 18 -12.18 1.20 -8.64
N VAL A 19 -11.81 0.94 -7.38
CA VAL A 19 -11.29 1.98 -6.48
C VAL A 19 -10.04 2.64 -7.09
N MET A 20 -9.13 1.84 -7.63
CA MET A 20 -7.92 2.33 -8.30
C MET A 20 -8.28 3.23 -9.48
N THR A 21 -9.15 2.78 -10.36
CA THR A 21 -9.59 3.53 -11.54
C THR A 21 -10.22 4.87 -11.14
N ASP A 22 -11.13 4.84 -10.18
CA ASP A 22 -11.84 6.05 -9.73
C ASP A 22 -10.89 7.03 -9.04
N ALA A 23 -9.96 6.54 -8.24
CA ALA A 23 -8.97 7.37 -7.58
C ALA A 23 -8.03 8.02 -8.60
N MET A 24 -7.54 7.27 -9.59
CA MET A 24 -6.64 7.79 -10.63
C MET A 24 -7.32 8.87 -11.47
N ALA A 25 -8.60 8.72 -11.79
CA ALA A 25 -9.35 9.69 -12.58
C ALA A 25 -9.47 11.06 -11.88
N ASN A 26 -9.26 11.10 -10.56
CA ASN A 26 -9.40 12.31 -9.75
C ASN A 26 -8.07 12.84 -9.19
N LEU A 27 -6.93 12.23 -9.57
CA LEU A 27 -5.61 12.69 -9.12
C LEU A 27 -5.22 13.98 -9.85
N GLN A 28 -4.65 14.93 -9.10
CA GLN A 28 -4.03 16.13 -9.67
C GLN A 28 -2.73 15.78 -10.41
N HIS A 29 -2.02 14.76 -9.93
CA HIS A 29 -0.74 14.30 -10.45
C HIS A 29 -0.78 12.79 -10.70
N PRO A 30 -1.53 12.31 -11.70
CA PRO A 30 -1.63 10.87 -11.97
C PRO A 30 -0.28 10.22 -12.30
N GLU A 31 0.69 11.00 -12.77
CA GLU A 31 2.06 10.55 -13.05
C GLU A 31 2.83 10.12 -11.79
N TRP A 32 2.36 10.49 -10.60
CA TRP A 32 2.96 10.06 -9.33
C TRP A 32 2.55 8.66 -8.92
N PHE A 33 1.55 8.09 -9.57
CA PHE A 33 0.99 6.78 -9.23
C PHE A 33 1.24 5.79 -10.36
N VAL A 34 1.78 4.62 -10.00
CA VAL A 34 1.98 3.52 -10.94
C VAL A 34 0.84 2.52 -10.72
N PRO A 35 -0.08 2.39 -11.70
CA PRO A 35 -1.21 1.46 -11.54
C PRO A 35 -0.75 0.01 -11.60
N ASP A 36 -1.43 -0.84 -10.83
CA ASP A 36 -1.27 -2.29 -10.87
C ASP A 36 -2.39 -2.90 -11.71
N ASP A 37 -2.12 -4.04 -12.34
CA ASP A 37 -3.16 -4.76 -13.06
C ASP A 37 -3.89 -5.78 -12.16
N ALA A 38 -4.95 -6.40 -12.70
CA ALA A 38 -5.76 -7.35 -11.95
C ALA A 38 -4.98 -8.62 -11.58
N VAL A 39 -4.02 -9.04 -12.40
CA VAL A 39 -3.18 -10.21 -12.14
C VAL A 39 -2.29 -9.93 -10.94
N TYR A 40 -1.63 -8.76 -10.92
CA TYR A 40 -0.82 -8.33 -9.79
C TYR A 40 -1.66 -8.30 -8.50
N MET A 41 -2.85 -7.68 -8.55
CA MET A 41 -3.72 -7.59 -7.39
C MET A 41 -4.12 -8.98 -6.87
N ALA A 42 -4.49 -9.90 -7.78
CA ALA A 42 -4.85 -11.25 -7.40
C ALA A 42 -3.68 -11.99 -6.72
N GLU A 43 -2.46 -11.80 -7.19
CA GLU A 43 -1.26 -12.41 -6.61
C GLU A 43 -0.90 -11.84 -5.23
N HIS A 44 -1.34 -10.62 -4.92
CA HIS A 44 -1.02 -9.91 -3.68
C HIS A 44 -2.21 -9.83 -2.72
N ILE A 45 -3.28 -10.57 -2.96
CA ILE A 45 -4.41 -10.65 -2.01
C ILE A 45 -4.03 -11.47 -0.78
N SER A 46 -3.43 -12.62 -1.00
CA SER A 46 -2.91 -13.46 0.09
C SER A 46 -1.93 -14.46 -0.49
N GLY A 47 -0.79 -14.62 0.16
CA GLY A 47 0.20 -15.59 -0.28
C GLY A 47 1.63 -15.11 -0.07
N PRO A 48 2.61 -15.80 -0.70
CA PRO A 48 4.02 -15.51 -0.45
C PRO A 48 4.49 -14.17 -1.04
N LYS A 49 3.78 -13.62 -2.03
CA LYS A 49 4.18 -12.36 -2.68
C LYS A 49 3.73 -11.11 -1.93
N GLY A 50 2.72 -11.24 -1.06
CA GLY A 50 2.22 -10.10 -0.32
C GLY A 50 0.79 -10.28 0.16
N PHE A 51 0.22 -9.19 0.66
CA PHE A 51 -1.17 -9.15 1.09
C PHE A 51 -1.80 -7.79 0.81
N CYS A 52 -3.11 -7.74 0.84
CA CYS A 52 -3.88 -6.52 0.64
C CYS A 52 -4.89 -6.35 1.77
N LEU A 53 -5.05 -5.11 2.21
CA LEU A 53 -6.05 -4.71 3.19
C LEU A 53 -7.06 -3.80 2.51
N VAL A 54 -8.32 -3.86 2.93
CA VAL A 54 -9.38 -3.02 2.41
C VAL A 54 -10.17 -2.36 3.52
N ALA A 55 -10.75 -1.20 3.21
CA ALA A 55 -11.72 -0.53 4.05
C ALA A 55 -13.08 -0.62 3.37
N GLU A 56 -14.03 -1.24 4.04
CA GLU A 56 -15.41 -1.42 3.55
C GLU A 56 -16.33 -0.44 4.28
N GLU A 57 -17.15 0.29 3.55
CA GLU A 57 -18.18 1.14 4.15
C GLU A 57 -19.29 0.24 4.67
N LYS A 58 -19.58 0.33 5.98
CA LYS A 58 -20.43 -0.64 6.67
C LYS A 58 -21.90 -0.62 6.24
N THR A 59 -22.40 0.53 5.81
CA THR A 59 -23.81 0.68 5.45
C THR A 59 -24.13 0.05 4.09
N THR A 60 -23.23 0.22 3.11
CA THR A 60 -23.46 -0.20 1.72
C THR A 60 -22.67 -1.44 1.32
N GLY A 61 -21.61 -1.79 2.06
CA GLY A 61 -20.69 -2.83 1.67
C GLY A 61 -19.71 -2.44 0.56
N ALA A 62 -19.73 -1.17 0.13
CA ALA A 62 -18.82 -0.70 -0.91
C ALA A 62 -17.39 -0.61 -0.40
N LEU A 63 -16.41 -0.95 -1.23
CA LEU A 63 -15.02 -0.71 -0.89
C LEU A 63 -14.68 0.76 -1.04
N ALA A 64 -14.13 1.32 0.02
CA ALA A 64 -13.74 2.73 0.10
C ALA A 64 -12.25 2.94 -0.20
N ALA A 65 -11.41 1.95 0.12
CA ALA A 65 -9.97 2.05 -0.01
C ALA A 65 -9.31 0.68 0.01
N TYR A 66 -8.07 0.62 -0.50
CA TYR A 66 -7.22 -0.56 -0.36
C TYR A 66 -5.78 -0.15 -0.07
N PHE A 67 -5.01 -1.10 0.47
CA PHE A 67 -3.59 -0.94 0.75
C PHE A 67 -2.88 -2.26 0.47
N THR A 68 -1.88 -2.25 -0.41
CA THR A 68 -1.13 -3.44 -0.81
C THR A 68 0.25 -3.43 -0.18
N VAL A 69 0.63 -4.55 0.41
CA VAL A 69 1.99 -4.81 0.92
C VAL A 69 2.64 -5.86 0.03
N LYS A 70 3.81 -5.54 -0.50
CA LYS A 70 4.59 -6.45 -1.35
C LYS A 70 5.75 -7.04 -0.57
N LEU A 71 5.87 -8.36 -0.61
CA LEU A 71 6.96 -9.11 0.01
C LEU A 71 7.90 -9.60 -1.11
N ALA A 72 8.68 -8.67 -1.64
CA ALA A 72 9.48 -8.89 -2.84
C ALA A 72 10.68 -9.84 -2.61
N GLY A 73 11.17 -9.94 -1.37
CA GLY A 73 12.37 -10.73 -1.09
C GLY A 73 13.55 -10.28 -1.95
N THR A 74 14.19 -11.22 -2.59
CA THR A 74 15.34 -10.96 -3.47
C THR A 74 14.95 -10.81 -4.95
N ALA A 75 13.68 -10.60 -5.26
CA ALA A 75 13.23 -10.35 -6.63
C ALA A 75 13.99 -9.19 -7.28
N PRO A 76 14.24 -9.22 -8.60
CA PRO A 76 15.06 -8.20 -9.26
C PRO A 76 14.53 -6.77 -9.09
N ASP A 77 13.22 -6.61 -8.90
CA ASP A 77 12.57 -5.31 -8.73
C ASP A 77 12.43 -4.87 -7.27
N ALA A 78 12.99 -5.64 -6.31
CA ALA A 78 12.93 -5.26 -4.90
C ALA A 78 13.63 -3.93 -4.65
N LEU A 79 12.95 -3.02 -3.96
CA LEU A 79 13.46 -1.67 -3.68
C LEU A 79 14.76 -1.68 -2.88
N GLY A 80 14.94 -2.65 -2.00
CA GLY A 80 16.09 -2.73 -1.13
C GLY A 80 17.43 -2.91 -1.85
N TRP A 81 17.44 -3.40 -3.09
CA TRP A 81 18.67 -3.48 -3.89
C TRP A 81 19.30 -2.10 -4.08
N GLN A 82 18.49 -1.07 -4.29
CA GLN A 82 18.96 0.30 -4.46
C GLN A 82 19.54 0.89 -3.19
N LEU A 83 19.20 0.33 -2.03
CA LEU A 83 19.71 0.74 -0.73
C LEU A 83 20.91 -0.07 -0.27
N GLY A 84 21.42 -0.98 -1.10
CA GLY A 84 22.56 -1.83 -0.75
C GLY A 84 22.24 -2.88 0.31
N MET A 85 20.96 -3.27 0.44
CA MET A 85 20.55 -4.29 1.41
C MET A 85 21.12 -5.67 1.04
N SER A 86 21.48 -6.46 2.06
CA SER A 86 21.87 -7.85 1.89
C SER A 86 20.66 -8.73 1.56
N GLU A 87 20.89 -9.95 1.09
CA GLU A 87 19.81 -10.90 0.85
C GLU A 87 18.99 -11.17 2.11
N GLU A 88 19.66 -11.28 3.26
CA GLU A 88 18.98 -11.45 4.55
C GLU A 88 18.07 -10.28 4.87
N GLU A 89 18.55 -9.05 4.68
CA GLU A 89 17.76 -7.84 4.88
C GLU A 89 16.57 -7.77 3.90
N LEU A 90 16.79 -8.10 2.62
CA LEU A 90 15.74 -8.15 1.61
C LEU A 90 14.63 -9.14 1.97
N ASN A 91 15.00 -10.33 2.47
CA ASN A 91 14.04 -11.36 2.87
C ASN A 91 13.27 -11.01 4.14
N THR A 92 13.65 -9.95 4.85
CA THR A 92 12.97 -9.43 6.04
C THR A 92 12.40 -8.03 5.80
N THR A 93 12.21 -7.66 4.54
CA THR A 93 11.68 -6.35 4.13
C THR A 93 10.28 -6.50 3.55
N ALA A 94 9.36 -5.65 3.99
CA ALA A 94 8.05 -5.48 3.38
C ALA A 94 7.98 -4.11 2.69
N GLN A 95 7.44 -4.06 1.47
CA GLN A 95 7.21 -2.83 0.74
C GLN A 95 5.77 -2.38 0.92
N MET A 96 5.58 -1.18 1.43
CA MET A 96 4.29 -0.51 1.50
C MET A 96 4.00 0.03 0.11
N ASP A 97 3.33 -0.80 -0.71
CA ASP A 97 3.40 -0.69 -2.16
C ASP A 97 2.42 0.32 -2.75
N SER A 98 1.12 0.09 -2.58
CA SER A 98 0.13 0.99 -3.15
C SER A 98 -1.07 1.18 -2.22
N CYS A 99 -1.65 2.37 -2.28
CA CYS A 99 -2.87 2.71 -1.55
C CYS A 99 -3.70 3.66 -2.39
N CYS A 100 -4.99 3.37 -2.49
CA CYS A 100 -5.96 4.29 -3.09
C CYS A 100 -7.19 4.41 -2.20
N VAL A 101 -7.74 5.62 -2.16
CA VAL A 101 -9.01 5.92 -1.50
C VAL A 101 -9.97 6.42 -2.57
N ALA A 102 -11.15 5.81 -2.68
CA ALA A 102 -12.16 6.24 -3.63
C ALA A 102 -12.62 7.67 -3.30
N PRO A 103 -12.86 8.52 -4.32
CA PRO A 103 -13.16 9.94 -4.11
C PRO A 103 -14.26 10.25 -3.10
N PRO A 104 -15.40 9.53 -3.06
CA PRO A 104 -16.44 9.82 -2.07
C PRO A 104 -16.03 9.61 -0.62
N TYR A 105 -14.95 8.86 -0.39
CA TYR A 105 -14.51 8.46 0.95
C TYR A 105 -13.22 9.14 1.40
N GLN A 106 -12.69 10.05 0.61
CA GLN A 106 -11.52 10.85 0.99
C GLN A 106 -11.84 11.72 2.20
N GLY A 107 -10.84 12.08 2.99
CA GLY A 107 -11.01 12.90 4.19
C GLY A 107 -11.42 12.12 5.44
N ASN A 108 -11.45 10.79 5.40
CA ASN A 108 -11.78 9.94 6.55
C ASN A 108 -10.55 9.31 7.21
N GLY A 109 -9.33 9.65 6.76
CA GLY A 109 -8.09 9.10 7.31
C GLY A 109 -7.87 7.63 6.99
N LEU A 110 -8.47 7.10 5.92
CA LEU A 110 -8.40 5.68 5.60
C LEU A 110 -7.00 5.22 5.25
N GLU A 111 -6.22 6.03 4.53
CA GLU A 111 -4.83 5.69 4.20
C GLU A 111 -4.01 5.44 5.45
N GLY A 112 -4.07 6.34 6.42
CA GLY A 112 -3.35 6.21 7.70
C GLY A 112 -3.82 5.01 8.51
N LYS A 113 -5.13 4.75 8.52
CA LYS A 113 -5.70 3.59 9.23
C LYS A 113 -5.27 2.27 8.60
N LEU A 114 -5.27 2.19 7.28
CA LEU A 114 -4.80 0.99 6.56
C LEU A 114 -3.30 0.79 6.74
N LEU A 115 -2.51 1.86 6.69
CA LEU A 115 -1.07 1.80 6.95
C LEU A 115 -0.80 1.26 8.35
N MET A 116 -1.52 1.75 9.36
CA MET A 116 -1.39 1.28 10.73
C MET A 116 -1.75 -0.21 10.83
N MET A 117 -2.81 -0.66 10.18
CA MET A 117 -3.20 -2.07 10.17
C MET A 117 -2.15 -2.93 9.47
N ALA A 118 -1.54 -2.45 8.38
CA ALA A 118 -0.46 -3.16 7.70
C ALA A 118 0.77 -3.29 8.61
N GLU A 119 1.16 -2.23 9.28
CA GLU A 119 2.25 -2.25 10.25
C GLU A 119 1.97 -3.25 11.38
N ASP A 120 0.76 -3.25 11.93
CA ASP A 120 0.35 -4.16 13.00
C ASP A 120 0.33 -5.62 12.51
N THR A 121 -0.08 -5.88 11.27
CA THR A 121 -0.05 -7.20 10.67
C THR A 121 1.38 -7.74 10.58
N LEU A 122 2.33 -6.88 10.28
CA LEU A 122 3.76 -7.24 10.14
C LEU A 122 4.48 -7.31 11.48
N ARG A 123 3.93 -6.68 12.52
CA ARG A 123 4.54 -6.66 13.85
C ARG A 123 4.65 -8.07 14.43
N GLY A 124 5.82 -8.42 14.93
CA GLY A 124 6.08 -9.76 15.45
C GLY A 124 6.35 -10.82 14.38
N SER A 125 6.29 -10.47 13.10
CA SER A 125 6.72 -11.32 12.01
C SER A 125 8.23 -11.18 11.75
N ARG A 126 8.74 -11.93 10.77
CA ARG A 126 10.15 -11.79 10.36
C ARG A 126 10.44 -10.45 9.65
N TYR A 127 9.41 -9.75 9.19
CA TYR A 127 9.57 -8.50 8.43
C TYR A 127 9.81 -7.35 9.39
N CYS A 128 11.06 -6.88 9.44
CA CYS A 128 11.51 -5.80 10.34
C CYS A 128 11.95 -4.54 9.60
N HIS A 129 11.98 -4.56 8.27
CA HIS A 129 12.26 -3.39 7.43
C HIS A 129 11.04 -3.07 6.60
N LEU A 130 10.57 -1.83 6.66
CA LEU A 130 9.43 -1.34 5.89
C LEU A 130 9.90 -0.26 4.94
N LEU A 131 9.70 -0.47 3.64
CA LEU A 131 10.09 0.48 2.60
C LEU A 131 8.85 0.99 1.86
N ALA A 132 8.89 2.24 1.45
CA ALA A 132 7.88 2.85 0.61
C ALA A 132 8.54 3.85 -0.33
N THR A 133 7.91 4.08 -1.47
CA THR A 133 8.30 5.14 -2.39
C THR A 133 7.28 6.27 -2.32
N VAL A 134 7.78 7.50 -2.32
CA VAL A 134 6.95 8.71 -2.34
C VAL A 134 7.58 9.68 -3.32
N HIS A 135 6.79 10.26 -4.22
CA HIS A 135 7.28 11.31 -5.09
C HIS A 135 7.72 12.51 -4.22
N PRO A 136 8.91 13.12 -4.48
CA PRO A 136 9.43 14.21 -3.63
C PRO A 136 8.48 15.39 -3.47
N ASP A 137 7.65 15.66 -4.48
CA ASP A 137 6.70 16.76 -4.47
C ASP A 137 5.36 16.39 -3.83
N ASN A 138 5.16 15.11 -3.46
CA ASN A 138 3.95 14.65 -2.77
C ASN A 138 4.08 14.91 -1.27
N ALA A 139 3.90 16.15 -0.86
CA ALA A 139 4.11 16.58 0.52
C ALA A 139 3.18 15.87 1.51
N ALA A 140 1.94 15.58 1.10
CA ALA A 140 0.97 14.94 1.99
C ALA A 140 1.38 13.52 2.36
N SER A 141 1.78 12.70 1.37
CA SER A 141 2.25 11.33 1.62
C SER A 141 3.57 11.31 2.38
N LEU A 142 4.48 12.22 2.04
CA LEU A 142 5.76 12.34 2.74
C LEU A 142 5.54 12.70 4.22
N TYR A 143 4.66 13.66 4.50
CA TYR A 143 4.30 14.05 5.86
C TYR A 143 3.72 12.86 6.64
N THR A 144 2.80 12.11 6.04
CA THR A 144 2.19 10.93 6.68
C THR A 144 3.25 9.90 7.05
N GLY A 145 4.18 9.59 6.13
CA GLY A 145 5.26 8.65 6.40
C GLY A 145 6.18 9.11 7.52
N LEU A 146 6.65 10.35 7.45
CA LEU A 146 7.54 10.92 8.48
C LEU A 146 6.86 10.96 9.85
N HIS A 147 5.57 11.27 9.90
CA HIS A 147 4.80 11.31 11.14
C HIS A 147 4.62 9.93 11.77
N ARG A 148 4.64 8.87 10.95
CA ARG A 148 4.59 7.48 11.39
C ARG A 148 5.97 6.91 11.77
N GLY A 149 7.03 7.72 11.73
CA GLY A 149 8.36 7.31 12.10
C GLY A 149 9.23 6.80 10.95
N TYR A 150 8.76 6.91 9.71
CA TYR A 150 9.58 6.59 8.54
C TYR A 150 10.64 7.67 8.35
N THR A 151 11.79 7.27 7.82
CA THR A 151 12.87 8.19 7.49
C THR A 151 13.23 8.09 6.02
N ILE A 152 13.79 9.16 5.47
CA ILE A 152 14.23 9.15 4.07
C ILE A 152 15.55 8.38 3.99
N ALA A 153 15.51 7.20 3.33
CA ALA A 153 16.68 6.35 3.15
C ALA A 153 17.48 6.71 1.89
N ALA A 154 16.80 7.16 0.84
CA ALA A 154 17.42 7.57 -0.42
C ALA A 154 16.51 8.56 -1.15
N ASN A 155 17.13 9.44 -1.94
CA ASN A 155 16.41 10.39 -2.77
C ASN A 155 16.97 10.27 -4.19
N HIS A 156 16.15 9.70 -5.08
CA HIS A 156 16.48 9.50 -6.49
C HIS A 156 15.68 10.48 -7.35
N VAL A 157 16.38 11.19 -8.16
CA VAL A 157 15.77 12.15 -9.09
C VAL A 157 15.55 11.48 -10.45
#